data_e4dee243370a497463cfa41c167f846c
#
_entry.id   e4dee243370a497463cfa41c167f846c
#
_cell.length_a   1.000
_cell.length_b   1.000
_cell.length_c   1.000
_cell.angle_alpha   90.00
_cell.angle_beta   90.00
_cell.angle_gamma   90.00
#
_symmetry.space_group_name_H-M   'P 1'
#
loop_
_entity.id
_entity.type
_entity.pdbx_description
1 polymer ?
#
loop_
_entity_poly.entity_id
_entity_poly.type
_entity_poly.pdbx_seq_one_letter_code
_entity_poly.pdbx_strand_id
1 'polypeptide(L)'
;IAALPSVLVCRSGGSLCLSDLVLGLEGGTLRWSSGTQAVPLNPGNAFARGGTVDLYFQVHGQSPGAKYETIVELFDASDSAYLKPALAIRFTTEATARAAEVVRAIELRELSAGRYRLRLTTRGRGESASAVAWLTVRD
;
A
#
# COMPACT_ATOMS: atom_id res chain seq x y z
N ILE A 1 3.83 -15.89 -15.61
CA ILE A 1 3.90 -15.17 -14.35
C ILE A 1 4.31 -13.75 -14.63
N ALA A 2 3.46 -12.86 -14.28
CA ALA A 2 3.83 -11.47 -14.32
C ALA A 2 4.91 -11.23 -13.25
N ALA A 3 6.11 -10.92 -13.70
CA ALA A 3 7.13 -10.44 -12.80
C ALA A 3 6.66 -9.11 -12.27
N LEU A 4 6.32 -9.05 -11.01
CA LEU A 4 6.03 -7.78 -10.40
C LEU A 4 7.34 -7.09 -10.07
N PRO A 5 7.53 -5.88 -10.58
CA PRO A 5 8.69 -5.11 -10.17
C PRO A 5 8.43 -4.57 -8.77
N SER A 6 8.68 -5.35 -7.75
CA SER A 6 8.81 -4.73 -6.44
C SER A 6 10.23 -4.22 -6.32
N VAL A 7 10.59 -3.31 -7.19
CA VAL A 7 11.89 -2.70 -7.12
C VAL A 7 11.81 -1.58 -6.12
N LEU A 8 12.50 -1.79 -5.02
CA LEU A 8 12.70 -0.75 -4.06
C LEU A 8 13.82 0.13 -4.55
N VAL A 9 13.49 1.30 -5.04
CA VAL A 9 14.50 2.29 -5.42
C VAL A 9 14.67 3.25 -4.26
N CYS A 10 15.45 2.82 -3.26
CA CYS A 10 15.87 3.72 -2.21
C CYS A 10 17.21 4.32 -2.60
N ARG A 11 17.29 5.62 -2.59
CA ARG A 11 18.57 6.29 -2.72
C ARG A 11 19.39 6.05 -1.47
N SER A 12 20.70 5.90 -1.65
CA SER A 12 21.64 5.71 -0.55
C SER A 12 21.54 6.82 0.49
N GLY A 13 21.76 6.50 1.76
CA GLY A 13 21.79 7.50 2.82
C GLY A 13 20.89 7.20 4.00
N GLY A 14 20.27 6.02 4.05
CA GLY A 14 19.49 5.61 5.21
C GLY A 14 18.16 6.33 5.38
N SER A 15 17.71 7.07 4.38
CA SER A 15 16.42 7.73 4.41
C SER A 15 15.27 6.75 4.33
N LEU A 16 14.18 7.08 4.98
CA LEU A 16 12.95 6.32 4.91
C LEU A 16 12.45 6.22 3.47
N CYS A 17 12.17 5.02 3.01
CA CYS A 17 11.60 4.84 1.67
C CYS A 17 10.66 3.65 1.61
N LEU A 18 9.80 3.67 0.60
CA LEU A 18 8.79 2.64 0.36
C LEU A 18 9.05 1.95 -0.97
N SER A 19 8.73 0.66 -1.02
CA SER A 19 8.68 -0.07 -2.29
C SER A 19 7.42 0.33 -3.08
N ASP A 20 7.30 -0.22 -4.28
CA ASP A 20 6.03 -0.20 -4.99
C ASP A 20 4.96 -0.91 -4.18
N LEU A 21 3.73 -0.46 -4.33
CA LEU A 21 2.58 -1.06 -3.68
C LEU A 21 2.06 -2.23 -4.51
N VAL A 22 1.81 -3.35 -3.84
CA VAL A 22 1.23 -4.53 -4.48
C VAL A 22 -0.18 -4.72 -3.93
N LEU A 23 -1.16 -4.75 -4.81
CA LEU A 23 -2.56 -4.96 -4.44
C LEU A 23 -2.96 -6.38 -4.82
N GLY A 24 -3.47 -7.12 -3.86
CA GLY A 24 -3.83 -8.50 -4.03
C GLY A 24 -5.27 -8.78 -3.64
N LEU A 25 -5.80 -9.87 -4.20
CA LEU A 25 -7.14 -10.35 -3.93
C LEU A 25 -7.05 -11.60 -3.05
N GLU A 26 -7.70 -11.58 -1.91
CA GLU A 26 -7.75 -12.74 -1.04
C GLU A 26 -8.34 -13.94 -1.81
N GLY A 27 -7.67 -15.09 -1.72
CA GLY A 27 -8.09 -16.29 -2.43
C GLY A 27 -7.75 -16.34 -3.89
N GLY A 28 -7.00 -15.37 -4.41
CA GLY A 28 -6.55 -15.37 -5.80
C GLY A 28 -5.59 -16.51 -6.11
N THR A 29 -5.58 -16.96 -7.36
CA THR A 29 -4.72 -18.07 -7.80
C THR A 29 -3.30 -17.62 -8.13
N LEU A 30 -3.13 -16.38 -8.55
CA LEU A 30 -1.81 -15.80 -8.82
C LEU A 30 -1.29 -15.16 -7.53
N ARG A 31 -0.05 -15.48 -7.22
CA ARG A 31 0.58 -14.96 -6.02
C ARG A 31 1.96 -14.39 -6.34
N TRP A 32 2.27 -13.29 -5.68
CA TRP A 32 3.61 -12.75 -5.63
C TRP A 32 4.15 -12.98 -4.23
N SER A 33 5.42 -13.33 -4.13
CA SER A 33 6.02 -13.55 -2.81
C SER A 33 7.35 -12.82 -2.72
N SER A 34 7.62 -12.32 -1.51
CA SER A 34 8.88 -11.69 -1.15
C SER A 34 9.22 -12.14 0.26
N GLY A 35 10.38 -12.76 0.42
CA GLY A 35 10.76 -13.29 1.72
C GLY A 35 9.74 -14.27 2.27
N THR A 36 9.11 -13.94 3.39
CA THR A 36 8.10 -14.77 4.03
C THR A 36 6.67 -14.43 3.65
N GLN A 37 6.46 -13.39 2.85
CA GLN A 37 5.12 -12.91 2.50
C GLN A 37 4.70 -13.42 1.13
N ALA A 38 3.44 -13.81 1.00
CA ALA A 38 2.83 -14.20 -0.27
C ALA A 38 1.53 -13.41 -0.41
N VAL A 39 1.37 -12.70 -1.54
CA VAL A 39 0.23 -11.85 -1.79
C VAL A 39 -0.50 -12.33 -3.05
N PRO A 40 -1.80 -12.66 -2.97
CA PRO A 40 -2.58 -13.00 -4.16
C PRO A 40 -2.63 -11.80 -5.10
N LEU A 41 -2.27 -12.01 -6.36
CA LEU A 41 -2.21 -10.93 -7.35
C LEU A 41 -3.55 -10.64 -7.99
N ASN A 42 -3.77 -9.37 -8.26
CA ASN A 42 -4.85 -8.91 -9.10
C ASN A 42 -4.26 -7.97 -10.16
N PRO A 43 -3.81 -8.52 -11.31
CA PRO A 43 -3.07 -7.72 -12.31
C PRO A 43 -3.83 -6.51 -12.83
N GLY A 44 -5.14 -6.57 -12.87
CA GLY A 44 -5.95 -5.43 -13.30
C GLY A 44 -6.24 -4.42 -12.20
N ASN A 45 -5.84 -4.72 -10.97
CA ASN A 45 -6.18 -3.91 -9.79
C ASN A 45 -7.67 -3.59 -9.73
N ALA A 46 -8.51 -4.54 -10.14
CA ALA A 46 -9.96 -4.41 -10.12
C ALA A 46 -10.55 -5.29 -9.03
N PHE A 47 -11.33 -4.68 -8.15
CA PHE A 47 -11.86 -5.33 -6.95
C PHE A 47 -13.37 -5.16 -6.88
N ALA A 48 -14.06 -6.17 -6.36
CA ALA A 48 -15.50 -6.11 -6.20
C ALA A 48 -15.89 -5.10 -5.12
N ARG A 49 -16.98 -4.41 -5.35
CA ARG A 49 -17.55 -3.50 -4.37
C ARG A 49 -17.87 -4.24 -3.08
N GLY A 50 -17.50 -3.65 -1.95
CA GLY A 50 -17.67 -4.28 -0.65
C GLY A 50 -16.66 -5.36 -0.31
N GLY A 51 -15.72 -5.64 -1.22
CA GLY A 51 -14.68 -6.64 -1.01
C GLY A 51 -13.50 -6.10 -0.20
N THR A 52 -12.48 -6.94 -0.07
CA THR A 52 -11.26 -6.62 0.66
C THR A 52 -10.07 -6.67 -0.28
N VAL A 53 -9.17 -5.71 -0.14
CA VAL A 53 -7.91 -5.64 -0.88
C VAL A 53 -6.78 -5.91 0.10
N ASP A 54 -5.88 -6.82 -0.24
CA ASP A 54 -4.64 -7.01 0.51
C ASP A 54 -3.58 -6.08 -0.06
N LEU A 55 -3.11 -5.16 0.77
CA LEU A 55 -2.06 -4.22 0.42
C LEU A 55 -0.75 -4.71 0.99
N TYR A 56 0.24 -4.88 0.11
CA TYR A 56 1.60 -5.25 0.48
C TYR A 56 2.57 -4.15 0.08
N PHE A 57 3.52 -3.86 0.96
CA PHE A 57 4.63 -2.96 0.66
C PHE A 57 5.80 -3.25 1.58
N GLN A 58 6.97 -2.76 1.20
CA GLN A 58 8.18 -2.82 2.00
C GLN A 58 8.57 -1.42 2.46
N VAL A 59 9.04 -1.32 3.69
CA VAL A 59 9.57 -0.09 4.25
C VAL A 59 11.04 -0.29 4.53
N HIS A 60 11.86 0.66 4.11
CA HIS A 60 13.30 0.63 4.36
C HIS A 60 13.75 1.96 4.98
N GLY A 61 14.88 1.94 5.65
CA GLY A 61 15.43 3.14 6.28
C GLY A 61 14.81 3.46 7.62
N GLN A 62 14.15 2.49 8.25
CA GLN A 62 13.61 2.69 9.59
C GLN A 62 14.70 2.67 10.66
N SER A 63 14.46 3.36 11.76
CA SER A 63 15.29 3.27 12.96
C SER A 63 14.64 2.28 13.92
N PRO A 64 15.31 1.16 14.26
CA PRO A 64 14.75 0.19 15.21
C PRO A 64 14.39 0.86 16.54
N GLY A 65 13.22 0.51 17.07
CA GLY A 65 12.68 1.12 18.28
C GLY A 65 11.86 2.38 18.07
N ALA A 66 11.91 2.97 16.89
CA ALA A 66 11.13 4.17 16.58
C ALA A 66 9.72 3.80 16.13
N LYS A 67 8.79 4.71 16.34
CA LYS A 67 7.40 4.54 15.90
C LYS A 67 7.17 5.28 14.60
N TYR A 68 6.42 4.64 13.71
CA TYR A 68 6.07 5.19 12.41
C TYR A 68 4.56 5.14 12.23
N GLU A 69 4.00 6.23 11.72
CA GLU A 69 2.58 6.30 11.37
C GLU A 69 2.44 6.08 9.88
N THR A 70 1.54 5.19 9.50
CA THR A 70 1.20 4.95 8.11
C THR A 70 -0.24 5.37 7.85
N ILE A 71 -0.43 6.12 6.79
CA ILE A 71 -1.74 6.62 6.37
C ILE A 71 -2.00 6.10 4.97
N VAL A 72 -3.12 5.39 4.80
CA VAL A 72 -3.58 4.92 3.50
C VAL A 72 -4.81 5.73 3.12
N GLU A 73 -4.74 6.42 2.00
CA GLU A 73 -5.83 7.28 1.52
C GLU A 73 -6.25 6.85 0.12
N LEU A 74 -7.56 6.74 -0.09
CA LEU A 74 -8.13 6.45 -1.40
C LEU A 74 -8.91 7.65 -1.87
N PHE A 75 -8.48 8.22 -3.00
CA PHE A 75 -9.12 9.39 -3.61
C PHE A 75 -9.87 8.97 -4.87
N ASP A 76 -11.08 9.49 -5.03
CA ASP A 76 -11.83 9.31 -6.26
C ASP A 76 -11.04 9.95 -7.41
N ALA A 77 -10.78 9.18 -8.47
CA ALA A 77 -9.99 9.65 -9.60
C ALA A 77 -10.68 10.77 -10.39
N SER A 78 -12.00 10.92 -10.23
CA SER A 78 -12.73 12.02 -10.85
C SER A 78 -12.54 13.36 -10.11
N ASP A 79 -12.03 13.31 -8.88
CA ASP A 79 -11.67 14.50 -8.11
C ASP A 79 -10.22 14.88 -8.40
N SER A 80 -10.00 15.75 -9.34
CA SER A 80 -8.67 16.14 -9.79
C SER A 80 -7.83 16.85 -8.73
N ALA A 81 -8.47 17.41 -7.72
CA ALA A 81 -7.78 18.14 -6.66
C ALA A 81 -7.29 17.25 -5.52
N TYR A 82 -7.84 16.04 -5.40
CA TYR A 82 -7.49 15.09 -4.34
C TYR A 82 -7.49 15.71 -2.94
N LEU A 83 -8.44 16.58 -2.66
CA LEU A 83 -8.49 17.32 -1.40
C LEU A 83 -9.03 16.51 -0.24
N LYS A 84 -9.96 15.59 -0.51
CA LYS A 84 -10.61 14.81 0.51
C LYS A 84 -10.64 13.33 0.11
N PRO A 85 -10.03 12.45 0.90
CA PRO A 85 -10.09 11.03 0.58
C PRO A 85 -11.50 10.47 0.80
N ALA A 86 -11.90 9.55 -0.08
CA ALA A 86 -13.12 8.78 0.10
C ALA A 86 -12.97 7.76 1.22
N LEU A 87 -11.75 7.32 1.47
CA LEU A 87 -11.42 6.39 2.55
C LEU A 87 -10.04 6.73 3.08
N ALA A 88 -9.87 6.75 4.39
CA ALA A 88 -8.57 6.96 5.03
C ALA A 88 -8.41 6.00 6.20
N ILE A 89 -7.26 5.34 6.26
CA ILE A 89 -6.92 4.39 7.33
C ILE A 89 -5.56 4.80 7.88
N ARG A 90 -5.44 4.79 9.20
CA ARG A 90 -4.19 5.10 9.88
C ARG A 90 -3.82 3.97 10.82
N PHE A 91 -2.53 3.65 10.87
CA PHE A 91 -2.01 2.75 11.87
C PHE A 91 -0.59 3.14 12.26
N THR A 92 -0.19 2.76 13.45
CA THR A 92 1.15 3.04 13.98
C THR A 92 1.85 1.72 14.24
N THR A 93 3.11 1.63 13.83
CA THR A 93 3.94 0.46 14.07
C THR A 93 5.27 0.88 14.69
N GLU A 94 5.81 0.03 15.56
CA GLU A 94 7.15 0.20 16.09
C GLU A 94 8.12 -0.61 15.24
N ALA A 95 9.17 0.02 14.74
CA ALA A 95 10.15 -0.65 13.91
C ALA A 95 11.00 -1.60 14.76
N THR A 96 11.12 -2.85 14.32
CA THR A 96 11.99 -3.83 14.94
C THR A 96 13.28 -4.04 14.16
N ALA A 97 13.34 -3.52 12.94
CA ALA A 97 14.49 -3.62 12.04
C ALA A 97 14.50 -2.43 11.11
N ARG A 98 15.59 -2.26 10.34
CA ARG A 98 15.70 -1.17 9.36
C ARG A 98 14.76 -1.37 8.18
N ALA A 99 14.36 -2.60 7.92
CA ALA A 99 13.43 -2.93 6.84
C ALA A 99 12.31 -3.79 7.38
N ALA A 100 11.12 -3.64 6.81
CA ALA A 100 9.95 -4.41 7.17
C ALA A 100 9.09 -4.69 5.96
N GLU A 101 8.44 -5.84 5.95
CA GLU A 101 7.38 -6.17 5.01
C GLU A 101 6.05 -5.97 5.72
N VAL A 102 5.12 -5.27 5.06
CA VAL A 102 3.82 -4.94 5.65
C VAL A 102 2.72 -5.47 4.75
N VAL A 103 1.77 -6.19 5.33
CA VAL A 103 0.55 -6.62 4.65
C VAL A 103 -0.64 -6.12 5.46
N ARG A 104 -1.56 -5.42 4.79
CA ARG A 104 -2.77 -4.90 5.43
C ARG A 104 -3.97 -5.17 4.54
N ALA A 105 -5.04 -5.63 5.15
CA ALA A 105 -6.33 -5.78 4.48
C ALA A 105 -7.09 -4.46 4.56
N ILE A 106 -7.62 -4.02 3.42
CA ILE A 106 -8.42 -2.80 3.32
C ILE A 106 -9.81 -3.18 2.86
N GLU A 107 -10.81 -2.82 3.65
CA GLU A 107 -12.19 -3.05 3.27
C GLU A 107 -12.70 -1.92 2.38
N LEU A 108 -13.31 -2.29 1.26
CA LEU A 108 -13.82 -1.34 0.28
C LEU A 108 -15.31 -1.04 0.47
N ARG A 109 -15.84 -1.37 1.64
CA ARG A 109 -17.27 -1.33 1.95
C ARG A 109 -17.92 0.03 1.69
N GLU A 110 -17.20 1.09 1.99
CA GLU A 110 -17.72 2.45 1.89
C GLU A 110 -17.54 3.07 0.49
N LEU A 111 -16.90 2.36 -0.42
CA LEU A 111 -16.56 2.92 -1.73
C LEU A 111 -17.60 2.54 -2.77
N SER A 112 -18.03 3.51 -3.55
CA SER A 112 -18.84 3.27 -4.75
C SER A 112 -17.97 2.77 -5.89
N ALA A 113 -18.59 2.20 -6.92
CA ALA A 113 -17.87 1.76 -8.10
C ALA A 113 -17.17 2.93 -8.77
N GLY A 114 -15.94 2.73 -9.23
CA GLY A 114 -15.15 3.76 -9.87
C GLY A 114 -13.67 3.49 -9.76
N ARG A 115 -12.89 4.43 -10.28
CA ARG A 115 -11.43 4.37 -10.22
C ARG A 115 -10.92 5.24 -9.09
N TYR A 116 -9.94 4.71 -8.35
CA TYR A 116 -9.38 5.40 -7.19
C TYR A 116 -7.86 5.46 -7.28
N ARG A 117 -7.32 6.54 -6.74
CA ARG A 117 -5.88 6.69 -6.51
C ARG A 117 -5.61 6.40 -5.05
N LEU A 118 -4.78 5.40 -4.80
CA LEU A 118 -4.32 5.06 -3.46
C LEU A 118 -3.01 5.77 -3.20
N ARG A 119 -2.93 6.52 -2.12
CA ARG A 119 -1.70 7.12 -1.64
C ARG A 119 -1.39 6.56 -0.26
N LEU A 120 -0.21 5.98 -0.12
CA LEU A 120 0.29 5.50 1.16
C LEU A 120 1.44 6.40 1.59
N THR A 121 1.37 6.90 2.81
CA THR A 121 2.41 7.73 3.39
C THR A 121 2.83 7.14 4.73
N THR A 122 4.13 6.92 4.91
CA THR A 122 4.71 6.51 6.19
C THR A 122 5.61 7.62 6.67
N ARG A 123 5.49 7.97 7.95
CA ARG A 123 6.30 9.03 8.54
C ARG A 123 6.70 8.70 9.97
N GLY A 124 7.88 9.17 10.34
CA GLY A 124 8.43 9.05 11.68
C GLY A 124 9.82 9.64 11.73
N ARG A 125 10.25 10.06 12.89
CA ARG A 125 11.56 10.65 13.14
C ARG A 125 11.90 11.81 12.21
N GLY A 126 10.90 12.62 11.87
CA GLY A 126 11.09 13.77 11.00
C GLY A 126 11.22 13.42 9.52
N GLU A 127 11.06 12.15 9.15
CA GLU A 127 11.12 11.69 7.77
C GLU A 127 9.75 11.21 7.30
N SER A 128 9.52 11.28 5.99
CA SER A 128 8.31 10.73 5.38
C SER A 128 8.63 10.16 4.00
N ALA A 129 7.85 9.15 3.61
CA ALA A 129 7.92 8.54 2.28
C ALA A 129 6.52 8.23 1.81
N SER A 130 6.29 8.34 0.50
CA SER A 130 4.98 8.10 -0.10
C SER A 130 5.08 7.20 -1.31
N ALA A 131 4.03 6.44 -1.56
CA ALA A 131 3.88 5.63 -2.76
C ALA A 131 2.44 5.72 -3.23
N VAL A 132 2.23 5.52 -4.53
CA VAL A 132 0.92 5.65 -5.17
C VAL A 132 0.62 4.40 -5.97
N ALA A 133 -0.63 3.98 -5.95
CA ALA A 133 -1.16 2.93 -6.81
C ALA A 133 -2.56 3.32 -7.28
N TRP A 134 -3.03 2.62 -8.31
CA TRP A 134 -4.37 2.84 -8.84
C TRP A 134 -5.18 1.56 -8.68
N LEU A 135 -6.46 1.70 -8.39
CA LEU A 135 -7.36 0.56 -8.34
C LEU A 135 -8.74 0.95 -8.87
N THR A 136 -9.48 -0.06 -9.30
CA THR A 136 -10.85 0.10 -9.75
C THR A 136 -11.76 -0.73 -8.86
N VAL A 137 -12.84 -0.12 -8.39
CA VAL A 137 -13.91 -0.81 -7.65
C VAL A 137 -15.03 -1.08 -8.64
N ARG A 138 -15.43 -2.34 -8.77
CA ARG A 138 -16.49 -2.78 -9.68
C ARG A 138 -17.76 -3.10 -8.89
N ASP A 139 -18.89 -2.91 -9.56
CA ASP A 139 -20.17 -3.37 -9.01
C ASP A 139 -20.26 -4.89 -8.94
#